data_38c3adbeb468b4b2dd2f4a08549bd692
#
_entry.id   38c3adbeb468b4b2dd2f4a08549bd692
#
_cell.length_a   1.000
_cell.length_b   1.000
_cell.length_c   1.000
_cell.angle_alpha   90.00
_cell.angle_beta   90.00
_cell.angle_gamma   90.00
#
_symmetry.space_group_name_H-M   'P 1'
#
loop_
_entity.id
_entity.type
_entity.pdbx_description
1 polymer ?
#
loop_
_entity_poly.entity_id
_entity_poly.type
_entity_poly.pdbx_seq_one_letter_code
_entity_poly.pdbx_strand_id
1 'polypeptide(L)'
;VSTSTSWQLSDLSQGLLFFDFRDLKPDDEGEDTISLHVDNNDAYLCIDMTLTSNDDISSNEPELNTGDVSEDVNNTWDGELAGLLNMFWWADDGDNVYEVGEQTISYGVVSLENLATTTPYSVVLADTSNNVWTPETPGAIPGGQTKYIAKAWCYGALATPGVAQDGMGHLPDASNGPLARGTGVQCDGKTLGDESQTDGVTVDVAFRALQARNNPNFSCGGQDPRLAKLTVIKQIVNDNGGNNVVADYQLKVVGTVVTNVTSGVQTQFAAGNYVVTETGVSGYVASFSSDCNAAGQITLNPGDEKTCTITNNDLPANITLIKSVINDNGGSKELSQFPLLIDGGNVPNSTSVAVTANTPHTISETQQAGYHLVSITGSAKCPAVLDGSTILSEGEAITCTITNSDDGGAL
;
A
#
# COMPACT_ATOMS: atom_id res chain seq x y z
N VAL A 1 13.76 34.89 1.04
CA VAL A 1 12.82 35.17 2.13
C VAL A 1 12.28 36.57 1.91
N SER A 2 11.01 36.71 1.57
CA SER A 2 10.34 38.00 1.54
C SER A 2 10.19 38.49 2.97
N THR A 3 10.82 39.59 3.32
CA THR A 3 10.74 40.23 4.65
C THR A 3 9.55 41.20 4.78
N SER A 4 8.64 41.21 3.82
CA SER A 4 7.45 42.06 3.85
C SER A 4 6.19 41.21 3.75
N THR A 5 5.37 41.16 4.79
CA THR A 5 4.04 40.58 4.68
C THR A 5 3.12 41.61 4.04
N SER A 6 2.32 41.20 3.05
CA SER A 6 1.24 42.01 2.50
C SER A 6 -0.08 41.82 3.27
N TRP A 7 -0.11 40.95 4.26
CA TRP A 7 -1.29 40.62 5.05
C TRP A 7 -1.53 41.64 6.15
N GLN A 8 -2.76 42.02 6.28
CA GLN A 8 -3.22 42.84 7.41
C GLN A 8 -4.27 42.06 8.19
N LEU A 9 -4.35 42.32 9.50
CA LEU A 9 -5.39 41.72 10.34
C LEU A 9 -6.77 42.02 9.75
N SER A 10 -7.54 41.00 9.39
CA SER A 10 -8.87 41.08 8.84
C SER A 10 -9.70 39.88 9.24
N ASP A 11 -11.03 40.11 9.35
CA ASP A 11 -11.94 38.97 9.55
C ASP A 11 -12.03 38.11 8.29
N LEU A 12 -11.99 36.77 8.47
CA LEU A 12 -12.24 35.86 7.39
C LEU A 12 -13.69 35.92 6.94
N SER A 13 -13.93 36.17 5.67
CA SER A 13 -15.26 36.27 5.08
C SER A 13 -15.39 35.43 3.82
N GLN A 14 -16.62 35.09 3.45
CA GLN A 14 -16.88 34.36 2.22
C GLN A 14 -16.34 35.13 1.01
N GLY A 15 -15.57 34.40 0.16
CA GLY A 15 -14.92 34.96 -1.02
C GLY A 15 -13.57 35.61 -0.77
N LEU A 16 -13.07 35.57 0.47
CA LEU A 16 -11.64 35.85 0.73
C LEU A 16 -10.82 34.68 0.21
N LEU A 17 -9.88 34.98 -0.69
CA LEU A 17 -8.94 33.96 -1.18
C LEU A 17 -7.93 33.66 -0.07
N PHE A 18 -8.04 32.49 0.53
CA PHE A 18 -7.17 32.05 1.61
C PHE A 18 -5.94 31.30 1.04
N PHE A 19 -6.14 30.58 -0.05
CA PHE A 19 -5.12 29.96 -0.88
C PHE A 19 -5.46 30.22 -2.35
N ASP A 20 -4.66 31.05 -3.00
CA ASP A 20 -4.67 31.27 -4.44
C ASP A 20 -3.20 31.33 -4.87
N PHE A 21 -2.65 30.15 -5.16
CA PHE A 21 -1.26 30.04 -5.53
C PHE A 21 -1.12 30.12 -7.05
N ARG A 22 -0.45 31.16 -7.51
CA ARG A 22 -0.13 31.41 -8.91
C ARG A 22 1.26 32.02 -9.01
N ASP A 23 1.98 31.68 -10.06
CA ASP A 23 3.33 32.21 -10.31
C ASP A 23 4.30 31.97 -9.14
N LEU A 24 4.18 30.79 -8.50
CA LEU A 24 5.09 30.36 -7.46
C LEU A 24 6.41 29.85 -8.07
N LYS A 25 7.46 29.92 -7.27
CA LYS A 25 8.78 29.39 -7.59
C LYS A 25 9.27 28.43 -6.53
N PRO A 26 10.09 27.43 -6.88
CA PRO A 26 10.75 26.60 -5.88
C PRO A 26 11.42 27.46 -4.80
N ASP A 27 11.32 27.04 -3.55
CA ASP A 27 11.70 27.79 -2.33
C ASP A 27 10.71 28.91 -1.91
N ASP A 28 9.64 29.16 -2.63
CA ASP A 28 8.59 30.05 -2.11
C ASP A 28 7.90 29.41 -0.91
N GLU A 29 7.75 30.22 0.13
CA GLU A 29 7.18 29.80 1.40
C GLU A 29 6.34 30.91 2.04
N GLY A 30 5.44 30.54 2.90
CA GLY A 30 4.65 31.50 3.69
C GLY A 30 4.12 30.88 4.98
N GLU A 31 3.85 31.73 5.91
CA GLU A 31 3.25 31.38 7.19
C GLU A 31 2.27 32.45 7.64
N ASP A 32 1.26 32.06 8.38
CA ASP A 32 0.35 32.97 9.06
C ASP A 32 -0.39 32.29 10.22
N THR A 33 -0.89 33.11 11.13
CA THR A 33 -1.68 32.69 12.30
C THR A 33 -3.12 33.17 12.20
N ILE A 34 -4.05 32.29 12.54
CA ILE A 34 -5.49 32.53 12.58
C ILE A 34 -5.93 32.53 14.04
N SER A 35 -6.57 33.61 14.49
CA SER A 35 -7.23 33.66 15.79
C SER A 35 -8.67 33.17 15.73
N LEU A 36 -9.03 32.28 16.64
CA LEU A 36 -10.35 31.68 16.77
C LEU A 36 -11.00 32.16 18.08
N HIS A 37 -12.08 32.93 17.98
CA HIS A 37 -12.74 33.51 19.15
C HIS A 37 -14.00 32.72 19.48
N VAL A 38 -14.09 32.19 20.70
CA VAL A 38 -15.27 31.52 21.25
C VAL A 38 -15.90 32.44 22.28
N ASP A 39 -17.03 33.07 21.95
CA ASP A 39 -17.62 34.14 22.78
C ASP A 39 -18.21 33.63 24.11
N ASN A 40 -19.45 33.12 24.07
CA ASN A 40 -20.21 32.89 25.31
C ASN A 40 -20.46 31.43 25.66
N ASN A 41 -20.42 30.53 24.69
CA ASN A 41 -20.74 29.10 24.86
C ASN A 41 -19.59 28.25 24.41
N ASP A 42 -19.38 27.18 25.14
CA ASP A 42 -18.38 26.17 24.73
C ASP A 42 -18.68 25.63 23.33
N ALA A 43 -17.67 25.55 22.48
CA ALA A 43 -17.78 25.17 21.09
C ALA A 43 -16.79 24.07 20.69
N TYR A 44 -17.26 23.16 19.87
CA TYR A 44 -16.41 22.28 19.05
C TYR A 44 -16.01 23.02 17.78
N LEU A 45 -14.80 22.73 17.30
CA LEU A 45 -14.24 23.37 16.11
C LEU A 45 -13.55 22.33 15.20
N CYS A 46 -13.83 22.45 13.90
CA CYS A 46 -13.20 21.66 12.84
C CYS A 46 -12.71 22.60 11.72
N ILE A 47 -11.67 22.18 11.01
CA ILE A 47 -11.30 22.75 9.72
C ILE A 47 -11.70 21.74 8.65
N ASP A 48 -12.41 22.18 7.62
CA ASP A 48 -12.73 21.37 6.45
C ASP A 48 -11.99 21.99 5.25
N MET A 49 -11.13 21.22 4.60
CA MET A 49 -10.35 21.64 3.43
C MET A 49 -10.73 20.81 2.22
N THR A 50 -10.85 21.45 1.06
CA THR A 50 -11.17 20.78 -0.20
C THR A 50 -10.32 21.37 -1.30
N LEU A 51 -9.55 20.54 -1.99
CA LEU A 51 -8.86 20.93 -3.22
C LEU A 51 -9.92 21.13 -4.31
N THR A 52 -9.97 22.32 -4.91
CA THR A 52 -10.99 22.70 -5.88
C THR A 52 -10.48 22.79 -7.31
N SER A 53 -9.18 22.96 -7.51
CA SER A 53 -8.49 22.81 -8.79
C SER A 53 -7.00 22.56 -8.60
N ASN A 54 -6.40 21.90 -9.55
CA ASN A 54 -4.97 21.77 -9.74
C ASN A 54 -4.73 21.78 -11.25
N ASP A 55 -4.56 22.98 -11.81
CA ASP A 55 -4.77 23.33 -13.23
C ASP A 55 -3.45 23.77 -13.84
N ASP A 56 -3.02 23.14 -14.91
CA ASP A 56 -1.98 23.69 -15.79
C ASP A 56 -2.63 24.81 -16.61
N ILE A 57 -2.41 26.07 -16.23
CA ILE A 57 -3.09 27.23 -16.83
C ILE A 57 -2.56 27.52 -18.23
N SER A 58 -1.32 27.19 -18.50
CA SER A 58 -0.69 27.33 -19.82
C SER A 58 0.64 26.58 -19.85
N SER A 59 1.01 26.05 -21.00
CA SER A 59 2.30 25.38 -21.16
C SER A 59 3.34 26.31 -21.75
N ASN A 60 4.51 26.36 -21.15
CA ASN A 60 5.66 27.07 -21.70
C ASN A 60 6.84 26.12 -22.04
N GLU A 61 7.87 26.64 -22.75
CA GLU A 61 8.97 25.78 -23.17
C GLU A 61 9.81 25.17 -22.04
N PRO A 62 10.06 25.82 -20.87
CA PRO A 62 10.72 25.21 -19.74
C PRO A 62 9.97 24.01 -19.18
N GLU A 63 8.64 24.09 -19.00
CA GLU A 63 7.79 23.00 -18.49
C GLU A 63 7.82 21.80 -19.43
N LEU A 64 7.54 22.01 -20.71
CA LEU A 64 7.54 20.96 -21.74
C LEU A 64 8.90 20.25 -21.86
N ASN A 65 10.01 20.94 -21.58
CA ASN A 65 11.35 20.37 -21.60
C ASN A 65 11.66 19.51 -20.36
N THR A 66 10.95 19.68 -19.27
CA THR A 66 11.05 18.84 -18.04
C THR A 66 10.15 17.61 -18.09
N GLY A 67 9.31 17.50 -19.12
CA GLY A 67 8.46 16.34 -19.38
C GLY A 67 7.00 16.53 -19.01
N ASP A 68 6.64 17.77 -18.70
CA ASP A 68 5.25 18.16 -18.53
C ASP A 68 4.42 17.95 -19.82
N VAL A 69 3.12 17.75 -19.66
CA VAL A 69 2.16 17.55 -20.76
C VAL A 69 1.54 18.89 -21.12
N SER A 70 1.33 19.14 -22.40
CA SER A 70 0.68 20.38 -22.84
C SER A 70 -0.70 20.55 -22.22
N GLU A 71 -1.00 21.78 -21.80
CA GLU A 71 -2.28 22.25 -21.29
C GLU A 71 -3.50 21.66 -22.03
N ASP A 72 -4.48 21.13 -21.27
CA ASP A 72 -5.83 20.81 -21.74
C ASP A 72 -6.84 21.77 -21.14
N VAL A 73 -7.17 22.85 -21.82
CA VAL A 73 -8.10 23.91 -21.41
C VAL A 73 -9.50 23.43 -20.93
N ASN A 74 -9.80 22.15 -21.06
CA ASN A 74 -11.04 21.56 -20.57
C ASN A 74 -10.84 20.70 -19.30
N ASN A 75 -9.59 20.56 -18.83
CA ASN A 75 -9.24 19.80 -17.65
C ASN A 75 -8.61 20.73 -16.61
N THR A 76 -9.21 20.92 -15.48
CA THR A 76 -8.68 21.75 -14.38
C THR A 76 -8.00 20.90 -13.30
N TRP A 77 -7.51 19.72 -13.70
CA TRP A 77 -6.90 18.72 -12.81
C TRP A 77 -5.62 18.09 -13.42
N ASP A 78 -4.97 18.80 -14.32
CA ASP A 78 -3.77 18.37 -15.06
C ASP A 78 -2.47 19.04 -14.62
N GLY A 79 -2.51 19.90 -13.59
CA GLY A 79 -1.32 20.52 -13.03
C GLY A 79 -0.58 19.65 -12.01
N GLU A 80 0.70 19.90 -11.80
CA GLU A 80 1.60 19.21 -10.87
C GLU A 80 1.76 19.95 -9.54
N LEU A 81 1.38 21.22 -9.48
CA LEU A 81 1.68 22.12 -8.36
C LEU A 81 1.14 21.61 -7.02
N ALA A 82 -0.05 21.00 -7.00
CA ALA A 82 -0.64 20.47 -5.76
C ALA A 82 0.22 19.39 -5.10
N GLY A 83 0.95 18.58 -5.89
CA GLY A 83 1.87 17.56 -5.41
C GLY A 83 3.16 18.14 -4.82
N LEU A 84 3.56 19.33 -5.27
CA LEU A 84 4.80 20.00 -4.91
C LEU A 84 4.64 21.03 -3.77
N LEU A 85 3.39 21.47 -3.50
CA LEU A 85 3.05 22.34 -2.39
C LEU A 85 2.80 21.55 -1.11
N ASN A 86 3.68 21.69 -0.15
CA ASN A 86 3.59 21.06 1.15
C ASN A 86 3.08 22.04 2.21
N MET A 87 2.19 21.57 3.07
CA MET A 87 1.58 22.37 4.15
C MET A 87 1.80 21.72 5.50
N PHE A 88 1.85 22.55 6.52
CA PHE A 88 1.93 22.16 7.91
C PHE A 88 1.09 23.08 8.78
N TRP A 89 0.32 22.50 9.70
CA TRP A 89 -0.56 23.24 10.61
C TRP A 89 -0.28 22.84 12.06
N TRP A 90 -0.31 23.82 12.96
CA TRP A 90 -0.11 23.58 14.40
C TRP A 90 -1.01 24.42 15.28
N ALA A 91 -1.20 23.99 16.53
CA ALA A 91 -1.86 24.75 17.57
C ALA A 91 -0.86 25.76 18.13
N ASP A 92 -0.95 26.98 17.64
CA ASP A 92 -0.06 28.08 17.97
C ASP A 92 -0.47 28.75 19.29
N ASP A 93 0.44 29.34 20.00
CA ASP A 93 0.14 30.11 21.19
C ASP A 93 -0.08 31.61 20.89
N GLY A 94 0.06 32.02 19.63
CA GLY A 94 -0.29 33.34 19.09
C GLY A 94 0.90 34.15 18.61
N ASP A 95 2.11 33.61 18.59
CA ASP A 95 3.31 34.32 18.18
C ASP A 95 3.76 34.02 16.74
N ASN A 96 3.08 33.09 16.04
CA ASN A 96 3.36 32.68 14.68
C ASN A 96 4.72 31.99 14.53
N VAL A 97 5.15 31.24 15.52
CA VAL A 97 6.40 30.47 15.51
C VAL A 97 6.10 29.03 15.88
N TYR A 98 6.53 28.06 15.06
CA TYR A 98 6.41 26.67 15.47
C TYR A 98 7.44 26.31 16.53
N GLU A 99 6.98 25.95 17.70
CA GLU A 99 7.77 25.63 18.86
C GLU A 99 7.73 24.15 19.22
N VAL A 100 8.83 23.64 19.79
CA VAL A 100 8.89 22.26 20.25
C VAL A 100 7.89 22.04 21.39
N GLY A 101 6.93 21.15 21.18
CA GLY A 101 5.87 20.82 22.14
C GLY A 101 4.49 21.30 21.72
N GLU A 102 4.39 22.21 20.77
CA GLU A 102 3.11 22.56 20.17
C GLU A 102 2.53 21.40 19.37
N GLN A 103 1.22 21.24 19.46
CA GLN A 103 0.54 20.13 18.83
C GLN A 103 0.37 20.37 17.33
N THR A 104 0.76 19.38 16.54
CA THR A 104 0.48 19.40 15.10
C THR A 104 -1.01 19.12 14.85
N ILE A 105 -1.62 19.87 13.93
CA ILE A 105 -3.02 19.74 13.57
C ILE A 105 -3.19 18.83 12.36
N SER A 106 -2.34 18.96 11.34
CA SER A 106 -2.45 18.31 10.05
C SER A 106 -1.69 16.98 9.95
N TYR A 107 -1.63 16.17 11.00
CA TYR A 107 -0.88 14.88 10.98
C TYR A 107 0.56 15.00 10.44
N GLY A 108 1.20 16.16 10.63
CA GLY A 108 2.51 16.51 10.09
C GLY A 108 2.42 17.28 8.77
N VAL A 109 3.47 17.20 7.96
CA VAL A 109 3.52 17.84 6.65
C VAL A 109 2.69 17.06 5.63
N VAL A 110 1.83 17.75 4.89
CA VAL A 110 0.88 17.18 3.92
C VAL A 110 0.96 17.96 2.61
N SER A 111 1.06 17.28 1.46
CA SER A 111 0.90 17.94 0.16
C SER A 111 -0.55 18.28 -0.12
N LEU A 112 -0.82 19.32 -0.90
CA LEU A 112 -2.18 19.70 -1.29
C LEU A 112 -2.87 18.62 -2.13
N GLU A 113 -2.13 17.84 -2.91
CA GLU A 113 -2.64 16.71 -3.69
C GLU A 113 -3.38 15.68 -2.81
N ASN A 114 -2.97 15.55 -1.54
CA ASN A 114 -3.62 14.64 -0.59
C ASN A 114 -4.93 15.17 -0.01
N LEU A 115 -5.35 16.39 -0.36
CA LEU A 115 -6.65 16.91 0.05
C LEU A 115 -7.76 16.28 -0.80
N ALA A 116 -8.90 15.99 -0.16
CA ALA A 116 -10.03 15.41 -0.86
C ALA A 116 -10.66 16.42 -1.84
N THR A 117 -11.00 15.95 -3.04
CA THR A 117 -11.65 16.78 -4.08
C THR A 117 -13.18 16.76 -4.02
N THR A 118 -13.78 15.71 -3.45
CA THR A 118 -15.24 15.51 -3.39
C THR A 118 -15.81 15.50 -1.98
N THR A 119 -14.98 15.13 -1.00
CA THR A 119 -15.35 15.12 0.42
C THR A 119 -14.32 15.95 1.15
N PRO A 120 -14.70 16.99 1.89
CA PRO A 120 -13.75 17.83 2.59
C PRO A 120 -12.84 17.00 3.50
N TYR A 121 -11.55 17.34 3.47
CA TYR A 121 -10.61 16.86 4.46
C TYR A 121 -10.88 17.58 5.78
N SER A 122 -11.51 16.89 6.73
CA SER A 122 -11.87 17.46 8.01
C SER A 122 -10.80 17.22 9.06
N VAL A 123 -10.29 18.29 9.66
CA VAL A 123 -9.30 18.25 10.73
C VAL A 123 -9.96 18.64 12.05
N VAL A 124 -9.71 17.84 13.08
CA VAL A 124 -10.23 18.14 14.42
C VAL A 124 -9.36 19.20 15.07
N LEU A 125 -9.97 20.32 15.46
CA LEU A 125 -9.37 21.30 16.38
C LEU A 125 -9.81 21.00 17.81
N ALA A 126 -11.12 20.83 18.03
CA ALA A 126 -11.69 20.44 19.31
C ALA A 126 -13.00 19.69 19.09
N ASP A 127 -13.11 18.45 19.57
CA ASP A 127 -14.34 17.67 19.58
C ASP A 127 -14.41 16.80 20.84
N THR A 128 -15.33 15.84 20.91
CA THR A 128 -15.49 14.98 22.09
C THR A 128 -14.30 14.05 22.35
N SER A 129 -13.45 13.83 21.37
CA SER A 129 -12.31 12.90 21.43
C SER A 129 -10.95 13.58 21.42
N ASN A 130 -10.88 14.84 20.98
CA ASN A 130 -9.63 15.56 20.82
C ASN A 130 -9.79 17.06 21.11
N ASN A 131 -8.69 17.71 21.56
CA ASN A 131 -8.54 19.15 21.65
C ASN A 131 -7.06 19.47 21.46
N VAL A 132 -6.71 20.11 20.34
CA VAL A 132 -5.31 20.35 19.96
C VAL A 132 -4.56 21.28 20.92
N TRP A 133 -5.24 22.13 21.66
CA TRP A 133 -4.64 23.01 22.66
C TRP A 133 -4.55 22.38 24.05
N THR A 134 -5.31 21.31 24.31
CA THR A 134 -5.31 20.58 25.58
C THR A 134 -5.42 19.08 25.33
N PRO A 135 -4.42 18.44 24.72
CA PRO A 135 -4.51 17.05 24.27
C PRO A 135 -4.77 16.05 25.41
N GLU A 136 -4.37 16.40 26.64
CA GLU A 136 -4.65 15.59 27.84
C GLU A 136 -6.12 15.63 28.30
N THR A 137 -6.88 16.64 27.82
CA THR A 137 -8.27 16.86 28.18
C THR A 137 -9.11 17.14 26.93
N PRO A 138 -9.55 16.09 26.20
CA PRO A 138 -10.43 16.25 25.03
C PRO A 138 -11.70 17.01 25.37
N GLY A 139 -12.29 17.66 24.39
CA GLY A 139 -13.55 18.36 24.55
C GLY A 139 -13.61 19.73 23.90
N ALA A 140 -14.69 20.43 24.14
CA ALA A 140 -14.96 21.75 23.56
C ALA A 140 -14.01 22.82 24.09
N ILE A 141 -13.81 23.86 23.30
CA ILE A 141 -13.17 25.10 23.73
C ILE A 141 -14.17 25.85 24.61
N PRO A 142 -13.78 26.25 25.84
CA PRO A 142 -14.65 27.03 26.72
C PRO A 142 -14.99 28.38 26.13
N GLY A 143 -16.22 28.87 26.43
CA GLY A 143 -16.63 30.21 26.08
C GLY A 143 -15.75 31.29 26.71
N GLY A 144 -15.56 32.40 26.01
CA GLY A 144 -14.68 33.51 26.41
C GLY A 144 -13.20 33.27 26.13
N GLN A 145 -12.85 32.23 25.35
CA GLN A 145 -11.45 31.89 25.00
C GLN A 145 -11.12 32.31 23.57
N THR A 146 -9.89 32.80 23.40
CA THR A 146 -9.24 32.91 22.09
C THR A 146 -8.21 31.80 21.97
N LYS A 147 -8.20 31.11 20.86
CA LYS A 147 -7.21 30.11 20.49
C LYS A 147 -6.58 30.51 19.16
N TYR A 148 -5.38 30.05 18.94
CA TYR A 148 -4.64 30.32 17.72
C TYR A 148 -4.26 29.02 17.05
N ILE A 149 -4.26 29.05 15.73
CA ILE A 149 -3.67 28.02 14.88
C ILE A 149 -2.79 28.73 13.87
N ALA A 150 -1.67 28.14 13.56
CA ALA A 150 -0.82 28.66 12.51
C ALA A 150 -0.64 27.62 11.40
N LYS A 151 -0.31 28.11 10.22
CA LYS A 151 0.01 27.30 9.06
C LYS A 151 1.28 27.79 8.39
N ALA A 152 2.04 26.87 7.86
CA ALA A 152 3.13 27.14 6.93
C ALA A 152 2.89 26.35 5.63
N TRP A 153 3.36 26.90 4.53
CA TRP A 153 3.41 26.21 3.25
C TRP A 153 4.76 26.42 2.59
N CYS A 154 5.16 25.47 1.76
CA CYS A 154 6.43 25.46 1.04
C CYS A 154 6.26 24.86 -0.34
N TYR A 155 6.72 25.57 -1.38
CA TYR A 155 6.91 24.97 -2.69
C TYR A 155 8.24 24.21 -2.69
N GLY A 156 8.17 22.96 -2.26
CA GLY A 156 9.32 22.09 -2.01
C GLY A 156 9.15 21.23 -0.75
N ALA A 157 10.26 20.69 -0.27
CA ALA A 157 10.30 19.93 0.96
C ALA A 157 10.15 20.84 2.17
N LEU A 158 9.14 20.61 2.99
CA LEU A 158 8.88 21.34 4.22
C LEU A 158 9.36 20.54 5.44
N ALA A 159 10.33 21.06 6.16
CA ALA A 159 10.80 20.47 7.41
C ALA A 159 10.31 21.31 8.60
N THR A 160 9.99 20.63 9.72
CA THR A 160 9.40 21.23 10.91
C THR A 160 10.25 20.95 12.15
N PRO A 161 11.50 21.46 12.22
CA PRO A 161 12.38 21.20 13.36
C PRO A 161 11.89 21.82 14.68
N GLY A 162 11.08 22.89 14.59
CA GLY A 162 10.66 23.70 15.73
C GLY A 162 11.80 24.52 16.32
N VAL A 163 11.47 25.63 16.96
CA VAL A 163 12.40 26.35 17.84
C VAL A 163 12.14 25.98 19.31
N ALA A 164 13.03 26.37 20.19
CA ALA A 164 12.84 26.14 21.62
C ALA A 164 11.65 26.94 22.14
N GLN A 165 10.75 26.29 22.90
CA GLN A 165 9.59 26.93 23.53
C GLN A 165 10.02 28.03 24.47
N ASP A 166 9.42 29.23 24.37
CA ASP A 166 9.71 30.37 25.27
C ASP A 166 8.69 30.52 26.40
N GLY A 167 7.53 29.81 26.28
CA GLY A 167 6.44 29.85 27.27
C GLY A 167 5.63 31.16 27.25
N MET A 168 5.76 31.93 26.17
CA MET A 168 5.07 33.19 25.98
C MET A 168 4.27 33.13 24.68
N GLY A 169 3.01 33.50 24.70
CA GLY A 169 2.23 33.68 23.49
C GLY A 169 2.48 35.06 22.87
N HIS A 170 1.54 35.49 22.04
CA HIS A 170 1.63 36.75 21.33
C HIS A 170 2.00 37.95 22.26
N LEU A 171 3.13 38.55 21.96
CA LEU A 171 3.55 39.79 22.62
C LEU A 171 3.18 41.02 21.79
N PRO A 172 2.67 42.12 22.40
CA PRO A 172 2.21 43.29 21.66
C PRO A 172 3.27 43.99 20.80
N ASP A 173 4.55 43.79 21.13
CA ASP A 173 5.69 44.33 20.40
C ASP A 173 6.30 43.32 19.39
N ALA A 174 5.70 42.14 19.26
CA ALA A 174 6.15 41.05 18.41
C ALA A 174 7.60 40.62 18.65
N SER A 175 8.15 40.86 19.86
CA SER A 175 9.53 40.57 20.18
C SER A 175 9.87 39.10 20.25
N ASN A 176 8.85 38.21 20.27
CA ASN A 176 8.98 36.77 20.20
C ASN A 176 8.46 36.13 18.87
N GLY A 177 8.05 36.96 17.93
CA GLY A 177 7.57 36.48 16.63
C GLY A 177 8.68 36.00 15.69
N PRO A 178 8.34 35.56 14.46
CA PRO A 178 9.25 34.87 13.55
C PRO A 178 10.45 35.72 13.11
N LEU A 179 10.33 37.05 13.09
CA LEU A 179 11.46 37.92 12.79
C LEU A 179 12.55 37.88 13.85
N ALA A 180 12.20 37.60 15.11
CA ALA A 180 13.14 37.56 16.21
C ALA A 180 13.69 36.15 16.49
N ARG A 181 12.87 35.13 16.28
CA ARG A 181 13.15 33.74 16.68
C ARG A 181 13.29 32.76 15.51
N GLY A 182 12.89 33.14 14.30
CA GLY A 182 12.69 32.25 13.18
C GLY A 182 11.31 31.60 13.24
N THR A 183 10.90 31.00 12.15
CA THR A 183 9.55 30.44 11.96
C THR A 183 9.35 29.07 12.61
N GLY A 184 10.45 28.36 12.94
CA GLY A 184 10.39 26.97 13.37
C GLY A 184 10.20 25.97 12.23
N VAL A 185 9.99 26.43 10.99
CA VAL A 185 9.87 25.62 9.78
C VAL A 185 10.97 25.96 8.79
N GLN A 186 11.22 25.07 7.82
CA GLN A 186 12.23 25.26 6.78
C GLN A 186 11.72 24.74 5.44
N CYS A 187 11.84 25.54 4.40
CA CYS A 187 11.49 25.19 3.02
C CYS A 187 12.76 24.87 2.23
N ASP A 188 12.74 23.84 1.38
CA ASP A 188 13.79 23.51 0.42
C ASP A 188 13.18 23.04 -0.90
N GLY A 189 13.13 23.91 -1.88
CA GLY A 189 12.67 23.65 -3.26
C GLY A 189 13.81 23.45 -4.26
N LYS A 190 15.08 23.42 -3.84
CA LYS A 190 16.25 23.41 -4.74
C LYS A 190 16.33 22.20 -5.67
N THR A 191 15.63 21.14 -5.41
CA THR A 191 15.60 19.93 -6.23
C THR A 191 14.44 19.91 -7.23
N LEU A 192 13.54 20.89 -7.18
CA LEU A 192 12.41 21.00 -8.08
C LEU A 192 12.84 21.63 -9.41
N GLY A 193 12.18 21.21 -10.48
CA GLY A 193 12.33 21.74 -11.83
C GLY A 193 11.29 22.82 -12.15
N ASP A 194 11.05 22.99 -13.45
CA ASP A 194 10.10 23.97 -13.97
C ASP A 194 8.75 23.32 -14.35
N GLU A 195 8.48 22.08 -13.90
CA GLU A 195 7.33 21.25 -14.30
C GLU A 195 5.95 21.81 -13.88
N SER A 196 5.90 22.79 -13.02
CA SER A 196 4.64 23.42 -12.57
C SER A 196 4.71 24.95 -12.61
N GLN A 197 5.49 25.49 -13.53
CA GLN A 197 5.80 26.94 -13.56
C GLN A 197 4.57 27.81 -13.82
N THR A 198 3.61 27.35 -14.64
CA THR A 198 2.38 28.08 -14.97
C THR A 198 1.13 27.49 -14.34
N ASP A 199 1.28 26.52 -13.46
CA ASP A 199 0.18 25.88 -12.74
C ASP A 199 -0.50 26.79 -11.73
N GLY A 200 -1.76 26.48 -11.47
CA GLY A 200 -2.57 27.11 -10.45
C GLY A 200 -3.27 26.08 -9.57
N VAL A 201 -3.25 26.29 -8.27
CA VAL A 201 -3.96 25.45 -7.32
C VAL A 201 -4.90 26.28 -6.46
N THR A 202 -6.12 25.79 -6.22
CA THR A 202 -7.08 26.42 -5.34
C THR A 202 -7.62 25.43 -4.31
N VAL A 203 -7.79 25.93 -3.06
CA VAL A 203 -8.27 25.15 -1.93
C VAL A 203 -9.32 25.94 -1.19
N ASP A 204 -10.48 25.33 -0.96
CA ASP A 204 -11.49 25.85 -0.04
C ASP A 204 -11.16 25.45 1.39
N VAL A 205 -11.17 26.42 2.30
CA VAL A 205 -11.00 26.20 3.74
C VAL A 205 -12.24 26.72 4.47
N ALA A 206 -12.89 25.84 5.21
CA ALA A 206 -14.06 26.18 6.01
C ALA A 206 -13.83 25.87 7.50
N PHE A 207 -14.15 26.81 8.37
CA PHE A 207 -14.16 26.60 9.81
C PHE A 207 -15.58 26.27 10.24
N ARG A 208 -15.77 25.08 10.81
CA ARG A 208 -17.07 24.62 11.29
C ARG A 208 -17.10 24.64 12.81
N ALA A 209 -17.94 25.51 13.36
CA ALA A 209 -18.16 25.63 14.80
C ALA A 209 -19.51 25.03 15.20
N LEU A 210 -19.56 24.27 16.28
CA LEU A 210 -20.80 23.73 16.84
C LEU A 210 -20.84 23.93 18.35
N GLN A 211 -21.95 24.46 18.87
CA GLN A 211 -22.14 24.61 20.30
C GLN A 211 -22.15 23.26 21.01
N ALA A 212 -21.32 23.09 22.05
CA ALA A 212 -21.14 21.81 22.73
C ALA A 212 -22.33 21.36 23.57
N ARG A 213 -23.11 22.30 24.15
CA ARG A 213 -24.15 22.08 25.14
C ARG A 213 -25.18 21.00 24.76
N ASN A 214 -25.57 20.90 23.50
CA ASN A 214 -26.58 19.94 23.03
C ASN A 214 -26.01 18.90 22.10
N ASN A 215 -24.69 18.76 22.02
CA ASN A 215 -23.98 17.90 21.10
C ASN A 215 -22.91 17.04 21.79
N PRO A 216 -23.30 16.23 22.81
CA PRO A 216 -22.33 15.52 23.66
C PRO A 216 -21.51 14.44 22.95
N ASN A 217 -21.86 14.08 21.71
CA ASN A 217 -21.18 13.05 20.92
C ASN A 217 -20.65 13.60 19.59
N PHE A 218 -20.42 14.92 19.50
CA PHE A 218 -19.96 15.51 18.26
C PHE A 218 -18.52 15.11 17.95
N SER A 219 -18.29 14.70 16.71
CA SER A 219 -16.97 14.47 16.14
C SER A 219 -16.85 15.20 14.80
N CYS A 220 -15.69 15.76 14.54
CA CYS A 220 -15.39 16.40 13.26
C CYS A 220 -15.44 15.45 12.06
N GLY A 221 -15.29 14.15 12.27
CA GLY A 221 -15.33 13.16 11.20
C GLY A 221 -14.10 13.23 10.29
N GLY A 222 -12.97 13.62 10.84
CA GLY A 222 -11.74 13.79 10.07
C GLY A 222 -11.23 12.52 9.41
N GLN A 223 -10.72 12.68 8.18
CA GLN A 223 -9.88 11.67 7.53
C GLN A 223 -8.43 12.15 7.60
N ASP A 224 -7.54 11.29 8.07
CA ASP A 224 -6.10 11.53 8.05
C ASP A 224 -5.60 11.32 6.60
N PRO A 225 -5.03 12.35 5.93
CA PRO A 225 -4.59 12.22 4.54
C PRO A 225 -3.24 11.51 4.40
N ARG A 226 -2.56 11.22 5.53
CA ARG A 226 -1.28 10.53 5.43
C ARG A 226 -1.46 9.23 4.69
N LEU A 227 -0.73 9.10 3.60
CA LEU A 227 -0.68 7.84 2.87
C LEU A 227 -0.03 6.77 3.74
N ALA A 228 -0.65 5.62 3.75
CA ALA A 228 -0.02 4.44 4.32
C ALA A 228 1.05 3.92 3.36
N LYS A 229 2.07 3.27 3.91
CA LYS A 229 3.13 2.64 3.14
C LYS A 229 3.00 1.12 3.26
N LEU A 230 2.93 0.45 2.12
CA LEU A 230 2.85 -1.01 2.06
C LEU A 230 4.03 -1.58 1.28
N THR A 231 4.74 -2.51 1.89
CA THR A 231 5.77 -3.32 1.21
C THR A 231 5.23 -4.72 0.98
N VAL A 232 5.14 -5.13 -0.27
CA VAL A 232 4.78 -6.52 -0.61
C VAL A 232 6.06 -7.30 -0.88
N ILE A 233 6.27 -8.39 -0.14
CA ILE A 233 7.44 -9.26 -0.29
C ILE A 233 7.00 -10.57 -0.92
N LYS A 234 7.66 -10.99 -2.01
CA LYS A 234 7.50 -12.30 -2.62
C LYS A 234 8.60 -13.24 -2.17
N GLN A 235 8.20 -14.41 -1.68
CA GLN A 235 9.10 -15.53 -1.36
C GLN A 235 8.70 -16.77 -2.14
N ILE A 236 9.70 -17.58 -2.51
CA ILE A 236 9.51 -18.84 -3.22
C ILE A 236 10.23 -19.92 -2.45
N VAL A 237 9.56 -21.06 -2.27
CA VAL A 237 10.13 -22.27 -1.70
C VAL A 237 10.04 -23.35 -2.78
N ASN A 238 11.20 -23.86 -3.23
CA ASN A 238 11.35 -24.88 -4.26
C ASN A 238 11.96 -26.13 -3.62
N ASP A 239 11.25 -26.78 -2.69
CA ASP A 239 11.74 -27.95 -1.96
C ASP A 239 11.23 -29.28 -2.54
N ASN A 240 10.35 -29.22 -3.54
CA ASN A 240 9.82 -30.37 -4.26
C ASN A 240 10.25 -30.42 -5.74
N GLY A 241 11.32 -29.69 -6.11
CA GLY A 241 11.90 -29.70 -7.45
C GLY A 241 11.39 -28.59 -8.37
N GLY A 242 10.64 -27.63 -7.83
CA GLY A 242 10.24 -26.43 -8.54
C GLY A 242 11.42 -25.53 -8.91
N ASN A 243 11.23 -24.66 -9.89
CA ASN A 243 12.30 -23.79 -10.41
C ASN A 243 11.83 -22.34 -10.67
N ASN A 244 10.62 -21.99 -10.26
CA ASN A 244 10.11 -20.63 -10.41
C ASN A 244 10.92 -19.64 -9.58
N VAL A 245 10.98 -18.41 -10.07
CA VAL A 245 11.63 -17.27 -9.42
C VAL A 245 10.64 -16.14 -9.19
N VAL A 246 11.00 -15.16 -8.37
CA VAL A 246 10.13 -14.02 -8.02
C VAL A 246 9.58 -13.29 -9.25
N ALA A 247 10.38 -13.20 -10.32
CA ALA A 247 10.00 -12.52 -11.56
C ALA A 247 8.88 -13.20 -12.35
N ASP A 248 8.57 -14.47 -12.06
CA ASP A 248 7.48 -15.20 -12.72
C ASP A 248 6.09 -14.80 -12.19
N TYR A 249 6.05 -14.00 -11.13
CA TYR A 249 4.84 -13.58 -10.43
C TYR A 249 4.60 -12.08 -10.54
N GLN A 250 3.43 -11.68 -11.07
CA GLN A 250 3.02 -10.30 -11.05
C GLN A 250 2.24 -9.99 -9.77
N LEU A 251 2.84 -9.21 -8.88
CA LEU A 251 2.22 -8.79 -7.61
C LEU A 251 1.26 -7.62 -7.82
N LYS A 252 0.16 -7.62 -7.09
CA LYS A 252 -0.90 -6.62 -7.17
C LYS A 252 -1.46 -6.29 -5.79
N VAL A 253 -1.83 -5.04 -5.61
CA VAL A 253 -2.64 -4.56 -4.48
C VAL A 253 -3.97 -4.10 -5.06
N VAL A 254 -5.06 -4.71 -4.62
CA VAL A 254 -6.42 -4.48 -5.11
C VAL A 254 -7.19 -3.69 -4.06
N GLY A 255 -7.59 -2.49 -4.41
CA GLY A 255 -8.51 -1.63 -3.67
C GLY A 255 -9.63 -1.18 -4.61
N THR A 256 -9.98 0.09 -4.62
CA THR A 256 -10.85 0.69 -5.65
C THR A 256 -10.19 0.64 -7.03
N VAL A 257 -8.87 0.69 -7.07
CA VAL A 257 -8.03 0.54 -8.26
C VAL A 257 -7.06 -0.62 -8.03
N VAL A 258 -6.66 -1.30 -9.10
CA VAL A 258 -5.63 -2.35 -9.08
C VAL A 258 -4.27 -1.72 -9.34
N THR A 259 -3.37 -1.81 -8.36
CA THR A 259 -1.99 -1.30 -8.46
C THR A 259 -1.01 -2.46 -8.58
N ASN A 260 -0.19 -2.47 -9.63
CA ASN A 260 0.94 -3.40 -9.74
C ASN A 260 2.07 -2.94 -8.82
N VAL A 261 2.66 -3.88 -8.08
CA VAL A 261 3.76 -3.58 -7.15
C VAL A 261 4.95 -4.49 -7.40
N THR A 262 6.14 -4.05 -6.98
CA THR A 262 7.37 -4.82 -7.10
C THR A 262 7.77 -5.36 -5.72
N SER A 263 8.23 -6.62 -5.67
CA SER A 263 8.66 -7.24 -4.42
C SER A 263 9.75 -6.44 -3.72
N GLY A 264 9.50 -6.15 -2.44
CA GLY A 264 10.44 -5.42 -1.57
C GLY A 264 10.45 -3.90 -1.78
N VAL A 265 9.67 -3.36 -2.72
CA VAL A 265 9.55 -1.91 -2.93
C VAL A 265 8.35 -1.38 -2.13
N GLN A 266 8.61 -0.38 -1.31
CA GLN A 266 7.58 0.31 -0.55
C GLN A 266 6.74 1.17 -1.50
N THR A 267 5.42 1.05 -1.42
CA THR A 267 4.45 1.79 -2.25
C THR A 267 3.45 2.49 -1.35
N GLN A 268 3.05 3.70 -1.70
CA GLN A 268 2.07 4.49 -0.96
C GLN A 268 0.64 4.17 -1.39
N PHE A 269 -0.28 4.16 -0.41
CA PHE A 269 -1.71 3.92 -0.61
C PHE A 269 -2.52 4.81 0.32
N ALA A 270 -3.70 5.24 -0.12
CA ALA A 270 -4.67 5.87 0.77
C ALA A 270 -5.08 4.91 1.89
N ALA A 271 -5.56 5.44 3.00
CA ALA A 271 -6.15 4.61 4.05
C ALA A 271 -7.35 3.83 3.50
N GLY A 272 -7.48 2.55 3.86
CA GLY A 272 -8.55 1.70 3.34
C GLY A 272 -8.29 0.21 3.49
N ASN A 273 -9.20 -0.58 2.94
CA ASN A 273 -9.08 -2.03 2.90
C ASN A 273 -8.59 -2.48 1.53
N TYR A 274 -7.59 -3.34 1.53
CA TYR A 274 -6.92 -3.84 0.33
C TYR A 274 -6.80 -5.35 0.36
N VAL A 275 -6.62 -5.93 -0.81
CA VAL A 275 -6.27 -7.34 -0.97
C VAL A 275 -4.96 -7.40 -1.74
N VAL A 276 -3.93 -7.95 -1.13
CA VAL A 276 -2.68 -8.29 -1.81
C VAL A 276 -2.87 -9.61 -2.53
N THR A 277 -2.52 -9.66 -3.80
CA THR A 277 -2.68 -10.84 -4.65
C THR A 277 -1.55 -10.92 -5.67
N GLU A 278 -1.55 -11.99 -6.44
CA GLU A 278 -0.59 -12.18 -7.52
C GLU A 278 -1.25 -12.89 -8.72
N THR A 279 -0.62 -12.80 -9.88
CA THR A 279 -0.97 -13.70 -10.98
C THR A 279 -0.35 -15.05 -10.67
N GLY A 280 -1.20 -16.06 -10.44
CA GLY A 280 -0.79 -17.39 -10.05
C GLY A 280 -0.05 -18.14 -11.15
N VAL A 281 0.88 -19.00 -10.74
CA VAL A 281 1.55 -20.01 -11.59
C VAL A 281 1.07 -21.37 -11.10
N SER A 282 0.77 -22.27 -12.03
CA SER A 282 0.34 -23.65 -11.69
C SER A 282 1.45 -24.41 -10.96
N GLY A 283 1.07 -25.35 -10.10
CA GLY A 283 2.01 -26.17 -9.38
C GLY A 283 2.58 -25.58 -8.09
N TYR A 284 2.12 -24.38 -7.70
CA TYR A 284 2.50 -23.72 -6.45
C TYR A 284 1.27 -23.35 -5.61
N VAL A 285 1.44 -23.36 -4.30
CA VAL A 285 0.41 -22.92 -3.34
C VAL A 285 0.90 -21.68 -2.63
N ALA A 286 0.11 -20.60 -2.73
CA ALA A 286 0.38 -19.34 -2.06
C ALA A 286 -0.09 -19.36 -0.61
N SER A 287 0.68 -18.74 0.28
CA SER A 287 0.31 -18.40 1.65
C SER A 287 0.71 -16.97 1.95
N PHE A 288 -0.01 -16.35 2.90
CA PHE A 288 0.20 -14.96 3.28
C PHE A 288 0.62 -14.86 4.74
N SER A 289 1.45 -13.87 5.06
CA SER A 289 1.96 -13.64 6.41
C SER A 289 2.33 -12.18 6.64
N SER A 290 2.86 -11.88 7.79
CA SER A 290 3.15 -10.54 8.30
C SER A 290 1.84 -9.80 8.62
N ASP A 291 1.61 -8.59 8.04
CA ASP A 291 0.42 -7.79 8.34
C ASP A 291 -0.82 -8.19 7.53
N CYS A 292 -0.69 -9.08 6.54
CA CYS A 292 -1.82 -9.64 5.80
C CYS A 292 -2.44 -10.83 6.54
N ASN A 293 -3.76 -10.98 6.43
CA ASN A 293 -4.40 -12.22 6.85
C ASN A 293 -4.21 -13.35 5.82
N ALA A 294 -4.67 -14.56 6.15
CA ALA A 294 -4.51 -15.74 5.28
C ALA A 294 -5.17 -15.61 3.89
N ALA A 295 -6.04 -14.66 3.68
CA ALA A 295 -6.67 -14.35 2.40
C ALA A 295 -5.99 -13.19 1.65
N GLY A 296 -4.84 -12.69 2.14
CA GLY A 296 -4.15 -11.54 1.58
C GLY A 296 -4.79 -10.19 1.88
N GLN A 297 -5.80 -10.15 2.77
CA GLN A 297 -6.47 -8.91 3.12
C GLN A 297 -5.65 -8.12 4.13
N ILE A 298 -5.63 -6.81 3.96
CA ILE A 298 -4.93 -5.86 4.83
C ILE A 298 -5.73 -4.56 4.94
N THR A 299 -5.83 -4.04 6.16
CA THR A 299 -6.36 -2.70 6.42
C THR A 299 -5.19 -1.75 6.62
N LEU A 300 -5.14 -0.69 5.85
CA LEU A 300 -4.17 0.39 5.98
C LEU A 300 -4.85 1.58 6.65
N ASN A 301 -4.33 2.00 7.80
CA ASN A 301 -4.72 3.23 8.43
C ASN A 301 -3.79 4.36 7.98
N PRO A 302 -4.20 5.63 8.13
CA PRO A 302 -3.37 6.75 7.77
C PRO A 302 -1.98 6.69 8.44
N GLY A 303 -0.93 6.83 7.64
CA GLY A 303 0.45 6.80 8.12
C GLY A 303 0.99 5.42 8.52
N ASP A 304 0.23 4.34 8.35
CA ASP A 304 0.73 2.98 8.60
C ASP A 304 1.94 2.65 7.72
N GLU A 305 2.90 1.93 8.29
CA GLU A 305 3.95 1.24 7.54
C GLU A 305 3.79 -0.25 7.74
N LYS A 306 3.32 -0.95 6.72
CA LYS A 306 2.98 -2.37 6.79
C LYS A 306 3.70 -3.21 5.74
N THR A 307 3.84 -4.49 6.05
CA THR A 307 4.45 -5.46 5.15
C THR A 307 3.51 -6.64 4.96
N CYS A 308 3.34 -7.08 3.71
CA CYS A 308 2.61 -8.30 3.37
C CYS A 308 3.56 -9.26 2.65
N THR A 309 3.74 -10.46 3.16
CA THR A 309 4.59 -11.47 2.52
C THR A 309 3.73 -12.54 1.86
N ILE A 310 3.96 -12.78 0.57
CA ILE A 310 3.38 -13.89 -0.19
C ILE A 310 4.47 -14.95 -0.37
N THR A 311 4.26 -16.12 0.20
CA THR A 311 5.14 -17.28 0.03
C THR A 311 4.48 -18.32 -0.84
N ASN A 312 5.10 -18.67 -1.99
CA ASN A 312 4.65 -19.77 -2.81
C ASN A 312 5.57 -20.98 -2.58
N ASN A 313 4.95 -22.12 -2.26
CA ASN A 313 5.63 -23.38 -2.14
C ASN A 313 5.24 -24.30 -3.30
N ASP A 314 6.23 -24.92 -3.93
CA ASP A 314 6.00 -25.88 -4.99
C ASP A 314 5.31 -27.14 -4.45
N LEU A 315 4.46 -27.72 -5.27
CA LEU A 315 3.82 -29.00 -4.97
C LEU A 315 4.63 -30.16 -5.54
N PRO A 316 4.82 -31.25 -4.79
CA PRO A 316 5.45 -32.43 -5.34
C PRO A 316 4.64 -32.99 -6.49
N ALA A 317 5.29 -33.59 -7.44
CA ALA A 317 4.64 -34.44 -8.44
C ALA A 317 4.21 -35.77 -7.81
N ASN A 318 3.26 -36.47 -8.42
CA ASN A 318 2.71 -37.70 -7.86
C ASN A 318 2.63 -38.81 -8.91
N ILE A 319 3.07 -40.01 -8.55
CA ILE A 319 2.96 -41.20 -9.39
C ILE A 319 2.14 -42.26 -8.66
N THR A 320 1.11 -42.75 -9.32
CA THR A 320 0.32 -43.91 -8.85
C THR A 320 0.57 -45.08 -9.82
N LEU A 321 1.09 -46.20 -9.30
CA LEU A 321 1.22 -47.42 -10.06
C LEU A 321 0.11 -48.39 -9.72
N ILE A 322 -0.50 -48.97 -10.75
CA ILE A 322 -1.55 -50.01 -10.64
C ILE A 322 -1.04 -51.26 -11.30
N LYS A 323 -1.10 -52.39 -10.60
CA LYS A 323 -0.79 -53.70 -11.14
C LYS A 323 -2.03 -54.40 -11.67
N SER A 324 -1.92 -54.94 -12.87
CA SER A 324 -2.89 -55.89 -13.49
C SER A 324 -2.18 -57.19 -13.88
N VAL A 325 -2.78 -58.34 -13.60
CA VAL A 325 -2.26 -59.68 -13.96
C VAL A 325 -3.32 -60.45 -14.71
N ILE A 326 -2.96 -61.02 -15.84
CA ILE A 326 -3.77 -61.89 -16.67
C ILE A 326 -3.27 -63.30 -16.50
N ASN A 327 -4.15 -64.23 -16.08
CA ASN A 327 -3.86 -65.64 -15.84
C ASN A 327 -4.78 -66.48 -16.78
N ASP A 328 -4.54 -66.44 -18.09
CA ASP A 328 -5.39 -67.11 -19.08
C ASP A 328 -4.70 -68.36 -19.69
N ASN A 329 -3.45 -68.61 -19.35
CA ASN A 329 -2.66 -69.77 -19.83
C ASN A 329 -2.26 -70.73 -18.66
N GLY A 330 -3.00 -70.72 -17.56
CA GLY A 330 -2.80 -71.62 -16.43
C GLY A 330 -1.91 -71.04 -15.31
N GLY A 331 -1.50 -69.80 -15.43
CA GLY A 331 -0.81 -69.08 -14.34
C GLY A 331 -1.72 -68.83 -13.13
N SER A 332 -1.15 -68.58 -11.98
CA SER A 332 -1.87 -68.37 -10.71
C SER A 332 -1.29 -67.29 -9.81
N LYS A 333 -0.38 -66.45 -10.37
CA LYS A 333 0.24 -65.37 -9.54
C LYS A 333 -0.75 -64.26 -9.27
N GLU A 334 -0.65 -63.72 -8.09
CA GLU A 334 -1.45 -62.57 -7.64
C GLU A 334 -0.68 -61.27 -7.73
N LEU A 335 -1.39 -60.13 -7.67
CA LEU A 335 -0.82 -58.77 -7.80
C LEU A 335 0.34 -58.53 -6.85
N SER A 336 0.27 -59.05 -5.62
CA SER A 336 1.27 -58.88 -4.55
C SER A 336 2.63 -59.51 -4.86
N GLN A 337 2.67 -60.44 -5.83
CA GLN A 337 3.89 -61.10 -6.24
C GLN A 337 4.70 -60.32 -7.28
N PHE A 338 4.16 -59.18 -7.75
CA PHE A 338 4.81 -58.26 -8.67
C PHE A 338 5.10 -56.92 -7.97
N PRO A 339 6.17 -56.81 -7.17
CA PRO A 339 6.52 -55.55 -6.52
C PRO A 339 6.70 -54.42 -7.54
N LEU A 340 5.95 -53.32 -7.36
CA LEU A 340 6.04 -52.11 -8.17
C LEU A 340 7.17 -51.22 -7.65
N LEU A 341 7.87 -50.55 -8.55
CA LEU A 341 9.07 -49.79 -8.24
C LEU A 341 8.99 -48.38 -8.85
N ILE A 342 9.30 -47.38 -8.06
CA ILE A 342 9.63 -46.01 -8.52
C ILE A 342 11.08 -45.76 -8.07
N ASP A 343 11.96 -45.40 -9.00
CA ASP A 343 13.40 -45.18 -8.78
C ASP A 343 14.09 -46.31 -8.00
N GLY A 344 13.67 -47.55 -8.28
CA GLY A 344 14.16 -48.74 -7.59
C GLY A 344 13.63 -48.97 -6.17
N GLY A 345 12.84 -48.07 -5.65
CA GLY A 345 12.13 -48.21 -4.37
C GLY A 345 10.77 -48.89 -4.52
N ASN A 346 10.44 -49.85 -3.63
CA ASN A 346 9.14 -50.51 -3.62
C ASN A 346 8.03 -49.52 -3.26
N VAL A 347 6.94 -49.53 -4.05
CA VAL A 347 5.76 -48.73 -3.79
C VAL A 347 4.49 -49.59 -3.69
N PRO A 348 3.52 -49.21 -2.84
CA PRO A 348 2.26 -49.98 -2.73
C PRO A 348 1.42 -49.83 -4.00
N ASN A 349 0.74 -50.91 -4.38
CA ASN A 349 -0.23 -50.91 -5.47
C ASN A 349 -1.37 -49.90 -5.22
N SER A 350 -1.72 -49.11 -6.24
CA SER A 350 -2.81 -48.12 -6.23
C SER A 350 -2.65 -47.00 -5.19
N THR A 351 -1.43 -46.73 -4.73
CA THR A 351 -1.13 -45.66 -3.78
C THR A 351 -0.38 -44.56 -4.50
N SER A 352 -0.80 -43.32 -4.28
CA SER A 352 -0.09 -42.12 -4.78
C SER A 352 1.20 -41.92 -4.00
N VAL A 353 2.32 -41.79 -4.72
CA VAL A 353 3.65 -41.56 -4.17
C VAL A 353 4.14 -40.20 -4.64
N ALA A 354 4.51 -39.34 -3.70
CA ALA A 354 5.11 -38.05 -4.01
C ALA A 354 6.54 -38.25 -4.51
N VAL A 355 6.87 -37.54 -5.59
CA VAL A 355 8.20 -37.55 -6.21
C VAL A 355 8.62 -36.10 -6.52
N THR A 356 9.92 -35.90 -6.68
CA THR A 356 10.48 -34.58 -7.00
C THR A 356 10.07 -34.15 -8.42
N ALA A 357 9.51 -32.96 -8.57
CA ALA A 357 9.15 -32.42 -9.89
C ALA A 357 10.41 -32.14 -10.75
N ASN A 358 10.23 -32.03 -12.06
CA ASN A 358 11.24 -31.64 -13.04
C ASN A 358 12.49 -32.54 -13.08
N THR A 359 12.43 -33.70 -12.44
CA THR A 359 13.49 -34.71 -12.47
C THR A 359 12.98 -36.00 -13.15
N PRO A 360 13.86 -36.79 -13.82
CA PRO A 360 13.46 -38.08 -14.36
C PRO A 360 13.18 -39.08 -13.23
N HIS A 361 12.04 -39.77 -13.29
CA HIS A 361 11.69 -40.88 -12.41
C HIS A 361 11.49 -42.15 -13.23
N THR A 362 12.07 -43.24 -12.79
CA THR A 362 11.94 -44.55 -13.45
C THR A 362 10.75 -45.32 -12.91
N ILE A 363 9.98 -45.93 -13.80
CA ILE A 363 8.85 -46.80 -13.45
C ILE A 363 9.23 -48.24 -13.82
N SER A 364 9.10 -49.14 -12.87
CA SER A 364 9.46 -50.54 -13.07
C SER A 364 8.64 -51.50 -12.20
N GLU A 365 8.89 -52.77 -12.32
CA GLU A 365 8.42 -53.84 -11.45
C GLU A 365 9.43 -54.96 -11.32
N THR A 366 9.32 -55.75 -10.27
CA THR A 366 10.08 -57.00 -10.19
C THR A 366 9.43 -58.05 -11.04
N GLN A 367 10.10 -58.41 -12.16
CA GLN A 367 9.61 -59.43 -13.09
C GLN A 367 9.51 -60.82 -12.43
N GLN A 368 8.48 -61.57 -12.83
CA GLN A 368 8.22 -62.92 -12.34
C GLN A 368 8.42 -63.96 -13.42
N ALA A 369 9.12 -65.06 -13.11
CA ALA A 369 9.28 -66.15 -14.05
C ALA A 369 7.91 -66.71 -14.49
N GLY A 370 7.79 -66.99 -15.82
CA GLY A 370 6.54 -67.42 -16.43
C GLY A 370 5.51 -66.35 -16.71
N TYR A 371 5.94 -65.07 -16.63
CA TYR A 371 5.11 -63.91 -16.98
C TYR A 371 5.92 -62.89 -17.78
N HIS A 372 5.26 -62.23 -18.71
CA HIS A 372 5.84 -61.13 -19.49
C HIS A 372 5.01 -59.85 -19.39
N LEU A 373 5.66 -58.71 -19.60
CA LEU A 373 4.96 -57.41 -19.69
C LEU A 373 4.11 -57.36 -20.97
N VAL A 374 2.84 -57.08 -20.81
CA VAL A 374 1.90 -56.82 -21.94
C VAL A 374 1.91 -55.34 -22.28
N SER A 375 1.72 -54.50 -21.31
CA SER A 375 1.63 -53.03 -21.53
C SER A 375 1.78 -52.23 -20.26
N ILE A 376 2.21 -50.97 -20.43
CA ILE A 376 2.04 -49.93 -19.47
C ILE A 376 1.09 -48.90 -20.07
N THR A 377 -0.07 -48.67 -19.44
CA THR A 377 -1.12 -47.79 -19.93
C THR A 377 -1.54 -46.79 -18.84
N GLY A 378 -2.31 -45.76 -19.22
CA GLY A 378 -2.82 -44.75 -18.30
C GLY A 378 -2.55 -43.33 -18.79
N SER A 379 -1.94 -42.51 -17.97
CA SER A 379 -1.61 -41.11 -18.34
C SER A 379 -0.59 -41.07 -19.49
N ALA A 380 -0.66 -40.01 -20.31
CA ALA A 380 0.20 -39.87 -21.50
C ALA A 380 1.70 -39.89 -21.22
N LYS A 381 2.11 -39.58 -19.98
CA LYS A 381 3.48 -39.59 -19.53
C LYS A 381 3.94 -40.94 -18.94
N CYS A 382 3.08 -41.96 -18.96
CA CYS A 382 3.53 -43.31 -18.57
C CYS A 382 4.53 -43.86 -19.62
N PRO A 383 5.68 -44.44 -19.18
CA PRO A 383 6.65 -44.99 -20.11
C PRO A 383 6.06 -46.22 -20.82
N ALA A 384 6.52 -46.52 -22.02
CA ALA A 384 6.01 -47.66 -22.80
C ALA A 384 6.64 -49.00 -22.38
N VAL A 385 7.73 -48.96 -21.64
CA VAL A 385 8.54 -50.13 -21.19
C VAL A 385 8.93 -49.98 -19.71
N LEU A 386 9.22 -51.11 -19.06
CA LEU A 386 9.81 -51.11 -17.73
C LEU A 386 11.17 -50.43 -17.77
N ASP A 387 11.58 -49.84 -16.64
CA ASP A 387 12.75 -49.01 -16.48
C ASP A 387 12.76 -47.75 -17.37
N GLY A 388 11.65 -47.48 -18.02
CA GLY A 388 11.44 -46.22 -18.71
C GLY A 388 11.22 -45.06 -17.74
N SER A 389 11.68 -43.88 -18.14
CA SER A 389 11.59 -42.68 -17.30
C SER A 389 10.45 -41.74 -17.72
N THR A 390 9.96 -40.98 -16.75
CA THR A 390 9.01 -39.88 -16.92
C THR A 390 9.48 -38.64 -16.18
N ILE A 391 9.14 -37.45 -16.67
CA ILE A 391 9.39 -36.15 -16.01
C ILE A 391 8.04 -35.47 -15.81
N LEU A 392 7.77 -35.09 -14.57
CA LEU A 392 6.51 -34.44 -14.16
C LEU A 392 6.78 -33.01 -13.71
N SER A 393 5.85 -32.15 -14.01
CA SER A 393 5.86 -30.77 -13.50
C SER A 393 5.37 -30.70 -12.05
N GLU A 394 5.54 -29.56 -11.41
CA GLU A 394 5.05 -29.31 -10.05
C GLU A 394 3.52 -29.56 -9.96
N GLY A 395 3.11 -30.33 -8.97
CA GLY A 395 1.71 -30.68 -8.72
C GLY A 395 1.10 -31.64 -9.76
N GLU A 396 1.87 -32.05 -10.78
CA GLU A 396 1.36 -33.01 -11.79
C GLU A 396 1.21 -34.41 -11.18
N ALA A 397 0.09 -35.07 -11.49
CA ALA A 397 -0.19 -36.43 -11.04
C ALA A 397 -0.43 -37.35 -12.22
N ILE A 398 0.21 -38.52 -12.25
CA ILE A 398 -0.01 -39.56 -13.24
C ILE A 398 -0.41 -40.87 -12.59
N THR A 399 -1.18 -41.66 -13.34
CA THR A 399 -1.50 -43.04 -12.99
C THR A 399 -1.11 -43.95 -14.14
N CYS A 400 -0.29 -44.96 -13.84
CA CYS A 400 0.20 -45.95 -14.81
C CYS A 400 -0.20 -47.35 -14.36
N THR A 401 -0.86 -48.10 -15.27
CA THR A 401 -1.23 -49.49 -15.06
C THR A 401 -0.25 -50.40 -15.78
N ILE A 402 0.46 -51.25 -15.03
CA ILE A 402 1.40 -52.26 -15.55
C ILE A 402 0.67 -53.59 -15.63
N THR A 403 0.54 -54.13 -16.82
CA THR A 403 -0.18 -55.37 -17.10
C THR A 403 0.78 -56.46 -17.52
N ASN A 404 0.77 -57.58 -16.79
CA ASN A 404 1.51 -58.80 -17.17
C ASN A 404 0.52 -59.92 -17.49
N SER A 405 0.94 -60.80 -18.44
CA SER A 405 0.24 -62.04 -18.74
C SER A 405 1.14 -63.24 -18.49
N ASP A 406 0.57 -64.36 -18.09
CA ASP A 406 1.26 -65.61 -17.99
C ASP A 406 1.74 -66.15 -19.36
N ASP A 407 2.92 -66.77 -19.38
CA ASP A 407 3.45 -67.39 -20.60
C ASP A 407 2.67 -68.70 -20.87
N GLY A 408 2.20 -68.86 -22.07
CA GLY A 408 1.65 -70.17 -22.47
C GLY A 408 2.73 -71.26 -22.34
N GLY A 409 2.43 -72.32 -21.61
CA GLY A 409 3.32 -73.45 -21.53
C GLY A 409 3.64 -73.96 -22.95
N ALA A 410 4.95 -74.05 -23.29
CA ALA A 410 5.33 -74.76 -24.48
C ALA A 410 4.85 -76.23 -24.31
N LEU A 411 3.87 -76.60 -25.11
CA LEU A 411 3.45 -78.02 -25.23
C LEU A 411 4.57 -78.84 -25.81
#